data_67f680e6b71db8c8f60afa5da592a94d
#
_entry.id   67f680e6b71db8c8f60afa5da592a94d
#
_cell.length_a   1.000
_cell.length_b   1.000
_cell.length_c   1.000
_cell.angle_alpha   90.00
_cell.angle_beta   90.00
_cell.angle_gamma   90.00
#
_symmetry.space_group_name_H-M   'P 1'
#
loop_
_entity.id
_entity.type
_entity.pdbx_description
1 polymer ?
#
loop_
_entity_poly.entity_id
_entity_poly.type
_entity_poly.pdbx_seq_one_letter_code
_entity_poly.pdbx_strand_id
1 'polypeptide(L)'
;MNETPFALRNEQGQGTLEWFIAFPVVMLLLGGIVQTALVFTTQSTLNWATFYGVREATINHGSLQALRTGLAKGLMPLYPGGKNPGAAQTATAYAAAVAAVDNPSQTDIQILNPTPSALKAWTTTVNKDGQNVSEVPNSRLIYTANITKAGETLQTANLYKAHIRYCYPLMVPFVNTAVETLMTGPFKPASAWDAACYGSGGIPIAATATDLMQSALYPQELGNAAPANPTPPAGAPTPPNNPPGGGTTGCGG
;
A
#
# COMPACT_ATOMS: atom_id res chain seq x y z
N MET A 1 66.68 7.03 50.37
CA MET A 1 65.83 7.28 49.19
C MET A 1 65.19 5.97 48.87
N ASN A 2 63.89 5.75 49.26
CA ASN A 2 63.12 4.57 48.96
C ASN A 2 62.25 4.87 47.75
N GLU A 3 62.61 4.36 46.60
CA GLU A 3 61.76 4.37 45.42
C GLU A 3 60.73 3.22 45.55
N THR A 4 59.45 3.58 45.70
CA THR A 4 58.35 2.63 45.63
C THR A 4 58.16 2.22 44.17
N PRO A 5 58.19 0.93 43.83
CA PRO A 5 57.94 0.47 42.45
C PRO A 5 56.48 0.77 42.09
N PHE A 6 56.28 1.46 41.00
CA PHE A 6 54.97 1.65 40.34
C PHE A 6 54.44 0.24 39.97
N ALA A 7 53.48 -0.21 40.73
CA ALA A 7 52.74 -1.44 40.37
C ALA A 7 51.98 -1.18 39.10
N LEU A 8 52.43 -1.75 37.99
CA LEU A 8 51.66 -1.80 36.74
C LEU A 8 50.35 -2.57 37.00
N ARG A 9 49.29 -1.82 37.13
CA ARG A 9 47.93 -2.34 37.29
C ARG A 9 47.60 -3.18 36.05
N ASN A 10 47.39 -4.46 36.21
CA ASN A 10 47.13 -5.38 35.14
C ASN A 10 45.68 -5.19 34.67
N GLU A 11 45.43 -4.31 33.67
CA GLU A 11 44.10 -3.94 33.16
C GLU A 11 43.62 -4.85 32.00
N GLN A 12 44.17 -6.04 31.85
CA GLN A 12 43.93 -6.93 30.71
C GLN A 12 42.50 -7.54 30.66
N GLY A 13 41.65 -7.37 31.68
CA GLY A 13 40.28 -7.88 31.70
C GLY A 13 39.22 -6.82 31.41
N GLN A 14 39.53 -5.50 31.48
CA GLN A 14 38.54 -4.43 31.38
C GLN A 14 38.02 -4.26 29.97
N GLY A 15 38.85 -4.39 28.93
CA GLY A 15 38.45 -4.25 27.53
C GLY A 15 37.51 -5.31 27.01
N THR A 16 37.57 -6.53 27.57
CA THR A 16 36.67 -7.61 27.19
C THR A 16 35.25 -7.40 27.74
N LEU A 17 35.14 -6.89 28.96
CA LEU A 17 33.82 -6.57 29.55
C LEU A 17 33.13 -5.42 28.80
N GLU A 18 33.86 -4.40 28.44
CA GLU A 18 33.39 -3.25 27.67
C GLU A 18 32.89 -3.69 26.28
N TRP A 19 33.64 -4.59 25.63
CA TRP A 19 33.26 -5.18 24.36
C TRP A 19 31.96 -5.99 24.45
N PHE A 20 31.75 -6.79 25.51
CA PHE A 20 30.53 -7.56 25.73
C PHE A 20 29.29 -6.69 25.90
N ILE A 21 29.42 -5.49 26.44
CA ILE A 21 28.33 -4.53 26.61
C ILE A 21 28.11 -3.74 25.31
N ALA A 22 29.17 -3.31 24.65
CA ALA A 22 29.07 -2.49 23.43
C ALA A 22 28.59 -3.29 22.21
N PHE A 23 29.01 -4.55 22.06
CA PHE A 23 28.73 -5.40 20.90
C PHE A 23 27.23 -5.58 20.60
N PRO A 24 26.33 -5.93 21.57
CA PRO A 24 24.91 -6.06 21.33
C PRO A 24 24.28 -4.75 20.86
N VAL A 25 24.70 -3.61 21.41
CA VAL A 25 24.19 -2.28 21.02
C VAL A 25 24.58 -1.95 19.58
N VAL A 26 25.83 -2.18 19.21
CA VAL A 26 26.31 -1.97 17.84
C VAL A 26 25.58 -2.90 16.86
N MET A 27 25.40 -4.17 17.20
CA MET A 27 24.67 -5.13 16.38
C MET A 27 23.19 -4.74 16.19
N LEU A 28 22.53 -4.22 17.24
CA LEU A 28 21.16 -3.73 17.16
C LEU A 28 21.07 -2.50 16.26
N LEU A 29 21.99 -1.56 16.36
CA LEU A 29 22.04 -0.38 15.50
C LEU A 29 22.27 -0.75 14.03
N LEU A 30 23.24 -1.60 13.74
CA LEU A 30 23.51 -2.07 12.38
C LEU A 30 22.31 -2.84 11.81
N GLY A 31 21.71 -3.74 12.60
CA GLY A 31 20.50 -4.46 12.22
C GLY A 31 19.32 -3.52 11.96
N GLY A 32 19.16 -2.47 12.76
CA GLY A 32 18.15 -1.42 12.56
C GLY A 32 18.34 -0.65 11.25
N ILE A 33 19.57 -0.30 10.91
CA ILE A 33 19.88 0.38 9.63
C ILE A 33 19.52 -0.52 8.44
N VAL A 34 19.94 -1.80 8.47
CA VAL A 34 19.62 -2.76 7.42
C VAL A 34 18.12 -2.96 7.29
N GLN A 35 17.42 -3.13 8.43
CA GLN A 35 15.97 -3.31 8.43
C GLN A 35 15.24 -2.09 7.85
N THR A 36 15.69 -0.89 8.19
CA THR A 36 15.12 0.36 7.65
C THR A 36 15.31 0.43 6.13
N ALA A 37 16.49 0.09 5.62
CA ALA A 37 16.76 0.04 4.19
C ALA A 37 15.85 -0.96 3.45
N LEU A 38 15.62 -2.13 4.04
CA LEU A 38 14.71 -3.14 3.49
C LEU A 38 13.25 -2.64 3.47
N VAL A 39 12.79 -1.96 4.51
CA VAL A 39 11.45 -1.37 4.56
C VAL A 39 11.29 -0.30 3.47
N PHE A 40 12.26 0.58 3.28
CA PHE A 40 12.22 1.58 2.21
C PHE A 40 12.18 0.96 0.81
N THR A 41 12.98 -0.08 0.59
CA THR A 41 12.95 -0.82 -0.69
C THR A 41 11.59 -1.45 -0.93
N THR A 42 11.02 -2.07 0.09
CA THR A 42 9.68 -2.67 0.01
C THR A 42 8.60 -1.63 -0.21
N GLN A 43 8.67 -0.47 0.47
CA GLN A 43 7.75 0.65 0.26
C GLN A 43 7.79 1.16 -1.19
N SER A 44 8.98 1.32 -1.75
CA SER A 44 9.17 1.74 -3.15
C SER A 44 8.57 0.71 -4.11
N THR A 45 8.84 -0.57 -3.87
CA THR A 45 8.27 -1.67 -4.68
C THR A 45 6.75 -1.73 -4.56
N LEU A 46 6.18 -1.54 -3.36
CA LEU A 46 4.74 -1.51 -3.16
C LEU A 46 4.08 -0.34 -3.89
N ASN A 47 4.68 0.85 -3.86
CA ASN A 47 4.18 2.01 -4.61
C ASN A 47 4.11 1.71 -6.11
N TRP A 48 5.16 1.14 -6.67
CA TRP A 48 5.21 0.73 -8.07
C TRP A 48 4.18 -0.37 -8.39
N ALA A 49 4.10 -1.39 -7.54
CA ALA A 49 3.17 -2.49 -7.69
C ALA A 49 1.71 -2.02 -7.64
N THR A 50 1.40 -1.10 -6.72
CA THR A 50 0.07 -0.49 -6.59
C THR A 50 -0.32 0.28 -7.85
N PHE A 51 0.60 1.10 -8.37
CA PHE A 51 0.36 1.83 -9.63
C PHE A 51 0.13 0.87 -10.80
N TYR A 52 0.94 -0.18 -10.91
CA TYR A 52 0.80 -1.19 -11.96
C TYR A 52 -0.52 -1.96 -11.84
N GLY A 53 -0.92 -2.33 -10.63
CA GLY A 53 -2.20 -2.99 -10.36
C GLY A 53 -3.39 -2.11 -10.71
N VAL A 54 -3.38 -0.84 -10.30
CA VAL A 54 -4.43 0.13 -10.64
C VAL A 54 -4.54 0.32 -12.14
N ARG A 55 -3.43 0.46 -12.86
CA ARG A 55 -3.42 0.57 -14.32
C ARG A 55 -4.01 -0.67 -14.99
N GLU A 56 -3.69 -1.87 -14.53
CA GLU A 56 -4.26 -3.11 -15.05
C GLU A 56 -5.78 -3.16 -14.82
N ALA A 57 -6.25 -2.69 -13.65
CA ALA A 57 -7.68 -2.60 -13.36
C ALA A 57 -8.40 -1.60 -14.27
N THR A 58 -7.82 -0.42 -14.52
CA THR A 58 -8.46 0.61 -15.35
C THR A 58 -8.65 0.22 -16.80
N ILE A 59 -7.81 -0.67 -17.33
CA ILE A 59 -7.93 -1.24 -18.67
C ILE A 59 -8.98 -2.35 -18.70
N ASN A 60 -9.13 -3.08 -17.59
CA ASN A 60 -10.01 -4.26 -17.46
C ASN A 60 -11.27 -3.94 -16.64
N HIS A 61 -12.02 -2.92 -17.01
CA HIS A 61 -13.34 -2.58 -16.47
C HIS A 61 -13.41 -2.36 -14.95
N GLY A 62 -12.29 -2.02 -14.31
CA GLY A 62 -12.18 -1.87 -12.86
C GLY A 62 -12.09 -3.20 -12.10
N SER A 63 -11.75 -4.28 -12.78
CA SER A 63 -11.74 -5.63 -12.21
C SER A 63 -10.77 -5.76 -11.05
N LEU A 64 -11.28 -6.22 -9.90
CA LEU A 64 -10.48 -6.54 -8.72
C LEU A 64 -9.46 -7.65 -9.02
N GLN A 65 -9.83 -8.61 -9.87
CA GLN A 65 -8.93 -9.68 -10.27
C GLN A 65 -7.76 -9.14 -11.11
N ALA A 66 -8.01 -8.20 -12.01
CA ALA A 66 -6.98 -7.54 -12.78
C ALA A 66 -6.04 -6.73 -11.87
N LEU A 67 -6.60 -6.00 -10.89
CA LEU A 67 -5.83 -5.28 -9.87
C LEU A 67 -4.91 -6.23 -9.10
N ARG A 68 -5.43 -7.36 -8.61
CA ARG A 68 -4.64 -8.37 -7.88
C ARG A 68 -3.54 -8.96 -8.74
N THR A 69 -3.85 -9.28 -10.00
CA THR A 69 -2.88 -9.81 -10.97
C THR A 69 -1.75 -8.81 -11.23
N GLY A 70 -2.10 -7.54 -11.47
CA GLY A 70 -1.13 -6.47 -11.66
C GLY A 70 -0.29 -6.23 -10.41
N LEU A 71 -0.92 -6.18 -9.23
CA LEU A 71 -0.23 -6.04 -7.94
C LEU A 71 0.76 -7.19 -7.72
N ALA A 72 0.35 -8.45 -7.96
CA ALA A 72 1.23 -9.61 -7.82
C ALA A 72 2.44 -9.53 -8.75
N LYS A 73 2.25 -9.12 -10.01
CA LYS A 73 3.36 -8.89 -10.96
C LYS A 73 4.34 -7.83 -10.44
N GLY A 74 3.82 -6.72 -9.88
CA GLY A 74 4.64 -5.65 -9.33
C GLY A 74 5.37 -6.02 -8.04
N LEU A 75 4.82 -6.95 -7.25
CA LEU A 75 5.44 -7.43 -6.01
C LEU A 75 6.46 -8.57 -6.21
N MET A 76 6.56 -9.16 -7.41
CA MET A 76 7.51 -10.24 -7.68
C MET A 76 8.95 -9.97 -7.21
N PRO A 77 9.52 -8.74 -7.30
CA PRO A 77 10.86 -8.48 -6.82
C PRO A 77 11.07 -8.72 -5.32
N LEU A 78 10.01 -8.71 -4.52
CA LEU A 78 10.08 -8.99 -3.08
C LEU A 78 10.19 -10.48 -2.76
N TYR A 79 9.88 -11.34 -3.73
CA TYR A 79 9.88 -12.79 -3.58
C TYR A 79 11.03 -13.37 -4.41
N PRO A 80 12.20 -13.64 -3.81
CA PRO A 80 13.27 -14.29 -4.52
C PRO A 80 12.79 -15.68 -4.97
N GLY A 81 12.79 -15.89 -6.28
CA GLY A 81 12.49 -17.20 -6.84
C GLY A 81 13.54 -18.23 -6.40
N GLY A 82 13.22 -19.51 -6.60
CA GLY A 82 14.08 -20.63 -6.19
C GLY A 82 15.50 -20.56 -6.74
N LYS A 83 16.35 -21.50 -6.32
CA LYS A 83 17.80 -21.54 -6.61
C LYS A 83 18.18 -21.64 -8.10
N ASN A 84 17.24 -21.94 -8.99
CA ASN A 84 17.50 -22.11 -10.42
C ASN A 84 17.15 -20.81 -11.18
N PRO A 85 18.12 -20.14 -11.80
CA PRO A 85 17.85 -18.95 -12.61
C PRO A 85 17.02 -19.30 -13.86
N GLY A 86 16.10 -18.43 -14.24
CA GLY A 86 15.30 -18.56 -15.46
C GLY A 86 13.78 -18.57 -15.25
N ALA A 87 13.05 -19.10 -16.22
CA ALA A 87 11.59 -19.09 -16.23
C ALA A 87 10.94 -19.75 -14.99
N ALA A 88 11.54 -20.81 -14.47
CA ALA A 88 11.07 -21.49 -13.26
C ALA A 88 11.17 -20.58 -12.01
N GLN A 89 12.23 -19.78 -11.90
CA GLN A 89 12.40 -18.81 -10.82
C GLN A 89 11.33 -17.71 -10.87
N THR A 90 11.06 -17.19 -12.06
CA THR A 90 10.04 -16.17 -12.27
C THR A 90 8.65 -16.70 -11.93
N ALA A 91 8.35 -17.96 -12.33
CA ALA A 91 7.07 -18.59 -12.01
C ALA A 91 6.88 -18.80 -10.50
N THR A 92 7.93 -19.23 -9.78
CA THR A 92 7.85 -19.40 -8.31
C THR A 92 7.71 -18.06 -7.58
N ALA A 93 8.43 -17.02 -8.02
CA ALA A 93 8.28 -15.66 -7.47
C ALA A 93 6.87 -15.11 -7.70
N TYR A 94 6.32 -15.32 -8.90
CA TYR A 94 4.96 -14.90 -9.21
C TYR A 94 3.92 -15.65 -8.36
N ALA A 95 4.04 -16.97 -8.24
CA ALA A 95 3.14 -17.76 -7.42
C ALA A 95 3.15 -17.33 -5.94
N ALA A 96 4.34 -17.02 -5.40
CA ALA A 96 4.48 -16.50 -4.04
C ALA A 96 3.85 -15.11 -3.90
N ALA A 97 4.02 -14.24 -4.88
CA ALA A 97 3.40 -12.91 -4.90
C ALA A 97 1.86 -13.01 -4.98
N VAL A 98 1.32 -13.91 -5.81
CA VAL A 98 -0.13 -14.16 -5.88
C VAL A 98 -0.66 -14.65 -4.53
N ALA A 99 0.01 -15.63 -3.91
CA ALA A 99 -0.39 -16.14 -2.60
C ALA A 99 -0.39 -15.04 -1.52
N ALA A 100 0.55 -14.10 -1.58
CA ALA A 100 0.60 -12.97 -0.66
C ALA A 100 -0.51 -11.95 -0.90
N VAL A 101 -0.84 -11.67 -2.16
CA VAL A 101 -1.93 -10.74 -2.54
C VAL A 101 -3.31 -11.32 -2.20
N ASP A 102 -3.48 -12.63 -2.34
CA ASP A 102 -4.74 -13.31 -2.03
C ASP A 102 -4.93 -13.58 -0.54
N ASN A 103 -3.88 -13.44 0.27
CA ASN A 103 -3.96 -13.61 1.72
C ASN A 103 -4.40 -12.30 2.40
N PRO A 104 -5.62 -12.22 2.98
CA PRO A 104 -6.14 -11.00 3.61
C PRO A 104 -5.38 -10.59 4.88
N SER A 105 -4.62 -11.51 5.50
CA SER A 105 -3.74 -11.16 6.62
C SER A 105 -2.45 -10.48 6.17
N GLN A 106 -2.05 -10.68 4.92
CA GLN A 106 -0.81 -10.12 4.37
C GLN A 106 -1.06 -8.88 3.50
N THR A 107 -2.16 -8.88 2.75
CA THR A 107 -2.51 -7.76 1.86
C THR A 107 -3.97 -7.38 2.06
N ASP A 108 -4.21 -6.10 2.33
CA ASP A 108 -5.54 -5.50 2.38
C ASP A 108 -5.70 -4.52 1.23
N ILE A 109 -6.73 -4.73 0.42
CA ILE A 109 -7.03 -3.94 -0.78
C ILE A 109 -8.32 -3.19 -0.55
N GLN A 110 -8.26 -1.87 -0.62
CA GLN A 110 -9.43 -0.99 -0.49
C GLN A 110 -9.54 -0.10 -1.74
N ILE A 111 -10.68 -0.16 -2.41
CA ILE A 111 -10.99 0.76 -3.50
C ILE A 111 -11.65 1.99 -2.86
N LEU A 112 -11.01 3.14 -2.97
CA LEU A 112 -11.49 4.40 -2.39
C LEU A 112 -12.35 5.19 -3.37
N ASN A 113 -12.14 5.02 -4.66
CA ASN A 113 -12.93 5.63 -5.73
C ASN A 113 -13.06 4.63 -6.89
N PRO A 114 -14.25 4.54 -7.55
CA PRO A 114 -15.46 5.35 -7.35
C PRO A 114 -16.14 5.07 -6.02
N THR A 115 -16.81 6.10 -5.47
CA THR A 115 -17.60 5.98 -4.24
C THR A 115 -18.89 5.20 -4.49
N PRO A 116 -19.54 4.60 -3.46
CA PRO A 116 -20.83 3.94 -3.64
C PRO A 116 -21.93 4.87 -4.16
N SER A 117 -21.88 6.17 -3.77
CA SER A 117 -22.78 7.20 -4.24
C SER A 117 -22.58 7.48 -5.73
N ALA A 118 -21.33 7.60 -6.18
CA ALA A 118 -20.98 7.77 -7.58
C ALA A 118 -21.41 6.57 -8.42
N LEU A 119 -21.14 5.35 -7.97
CA LEU A 119 -21.59 4.13 -8.65
C LEU A 119 -23.10 4.13 -8.82
N LYS A 120 -23.86 4.36 -7.74
CA LYS A 120 -25.33 4.38 -7.80
C LYS A 120 -25.86 5.47 -8.74
N ALA A 121 -25.22 6.64 -8.78
CA ALA A 121 -25.68 7.78 -9.55
C ALA A 121 -25.36 7.68 -11.06
N TRP A 122 -24.25 7.06 -11.41
CA TRP A 122 -23.71 7.05 -12.77
C TRP A 122 -23.76 5.69 -13.46
N THR A 123 -24.12 4.60 -12.77
CA THR A 123 -24.33 3.30 -13.41
C THR A 123 -25.54 3.36 -14.34
N THR A 124 -25.32 2.93 -15.57
CA THR A 124 -26.34 2.77 -16.61
C THR A 124 -26.32 1.35 -17.15
N THR A 125 -27.47 0.88 -17.59
CA THR A 125 -27.57 -0.43 -18.24
C THR A 125 -27.49 -0.26 -19.74
N VAL A 126 -26.53 -0.92 -20.36
CA VAL A 126 -26.31 -0.90 -21.81
C VAL A 126 -26.42 -2.32 -22.34
N ASN A 127 -27.10 -2.49 -23.49
CA ASN A 127 -27.13 -3.78 -24.16
C ASN A 127 -25.86 -3.95 -25.00
N LYS A 128 -25.06 -4.97 -24.66
CA LYS A 128 -23.87 -5.38 -25.41
C LYS A 128 -24.05 -6.82 -25.86
N ASP A 129 -24.06 -7.03 -27.14
CA ASP A 129 -24.18 -8.36 -27.76
C ASP A 129 -25.38 -9.16 -27.24
N GLY A 130 -26.52 -8.49 -27.02
CA GLY A 130 -27.76 -9.13 -26.53
C GLY A 130 -27.80 -9.32 -24.99
N GLN A 131 -26.75 -8.91 -24.26
CA GLN A 131 -26.72 -8.96 -22.80
C GLN A 131 -26.82 -7.54 -22.21
N ASN A 132 -27.60 -7.41 -21.15
CA ASN A 132 -27.69 -6.15 -20.39
C ASN A 132 -26.53 -6.09 -19.39
N VAL A 133 -25.60 -5.16 -19.63
CA VAL A 133 -24.44 -4.93 -18.77
C VAL A 133 -24.62 -3.61 -18.04
N SER A 134 -24.43 -3.64 -16.72
CA SER A 134 -24.41 -2.43 -15.90
C SER A 134 -23.01 -1.83 -15.92
N GLU A 135 -22.89 -0.57 -16.37
CA GLU A 135 -21.59 0.09 -16.46
C GLU A 135 -21.67 1.56 -16.06
N VAL A 136 -20.56 2.11 -15.60
CA VAL A 136 -20.31 3.55 -15.55
C VAL A 136 -19.62 3.93 -16.86
N PRO A 137 -20.25 4.74 -17.72
CA PRO A 137 -19.72 5.04 -19.04
C PRO A 137 -18.42 5.86 -18.94
N ASN A 138 -17.43 5.51 -19.76
CA ASN A 138 -16.17 6.23 -19.90
C ASN A 138 -16.14 7.12 -21.16
N SER A 139 -17.17 7.05 -21.98
CA SER A 139 -17.29 7.86 -23.18
C SER A 139 -17.89 9.23 -22.90
N ARG A 140 -17.50 10.24 -23.69
CA ARG A 140 -18.07 11.60 -23.65
C ARG A 140 -17.88 12.35 -22.32
N LEU A 141 -16.81 12.08 -21.58
CA LEU A 141 -16.51 12.73 -20.29
C LEU A 141 -16.49 14.27 -20.40
N ILE A 142 -16.01 14.82 -21.51
CA ILE A 142 -15.94 16.26 -21.75
C ILE A 142 -17.34 16.90 -21.80
N TYR A 143 -18.31 16.22 -22.42
CA TYR A 143 -19.67 16.75 -22.58
C TYR A 143 -20.51 16.70 -21.31
N THR A 144 -20.06 15.94 -20.31
CA THR A 144 -20.74 15.78 -19.01
C THR A 144 -20.00 16.48 -17.87
N ALA A 145 -18.98 17.29 -18.19
CA ALA A 145 -18.11 17.93 -17.19
C ALA A 145 -18.86 18.76 -16.15
N ASN A 146 -19.95 19.40 -16.54
CA ASN A 146 -20.75 20.27 -15.68
C ASN A 146 -21.98 19.58 -15.05
N ILE A 147 -22.15 18.27 -15.29
CA ILE A 147 -23.27 17.52 -14.74
C ILE A 147 -22.81 16.82 -13.46
N THR A 148 -23.44 17.16 -12.34
CA THR A 148 -23.21 16.50 -11.05
C THR A 148 -24.42 15.65 -10.67
N LYS A 149 -24.17 14.43 -10.22
CA LYS A 149 -25.16 13.55 -9.62
C LYS A 149 -24.63 13.06 -8.28
N ALA A 150 -25.45 13.15 -7.24
CA ALA A 150 -25.04 12.83 -5.86
C ALA A 150 -23.76 13.57 -5.38
N GLY A 151 -23.55 14.80 -5.89
CA GLY A 151 -22.37 15.61 -5.54
C GLY A 151 -21.10 15.28 -6.32
N GLU A 152 -21.14 14.32 -7.24
CA GLU A 152 -19.97 13.89 -8.02
C GLU A 152 -20.20 14.02 -9.52
N THR A 153 -19.14 14.31 -10.25
CA THR A 153 -19.15 14.36 -11.72
C THR A 153 -18.86 12.98 -12.30
N LEU A 154 -19.17 12.78 -13.58
CA LEU A 154 -18.81 11.55 -14.28
C LEU A 154 -17.28 11.39 -14.37
N GLN A 155 -16.53 12.51 -14.43
CA GLN A 155 -15.06 12.48 -14.42
C GLN A 155 -14.53 11.95 -13.10
N THR A 156 -15.07 12.41 -11.95
CA THR A 156 -14.66 11.88 -10.63
C THR A 156 -15.06 10.43 -10.48
N ALA A 157 -16.21 10.00 -10.99
CA ALA A 157 -16.65 8.61 -10.98
C ALA A 157 -15.77 7.69 -11.85
N ASN A 158 -15.07 8.23 -12.84
CA ASN A 158 -14.12 7.52 -13.70
C ASN A 158 -12.67 7.58 -13.22
N LEU A 159 -12.40 8.15 -12.05
CA LEU A 159 -11.11 7.98 -11.37
C LEU A 159 -11.14 6.67 -10.58
N TYR A 160 -10.18 5.80 -10.82
CA TYR A 160 -10.01 4.58 -10.04
C TYR A 160 -8.90 4.80 -9.01
N LYS A 161 -9.25 4.75 -7.74
CA LYS A 161 -8.30 4.96 -6.64
C LYS A 161 -8.32 3.76 -5.72
N ALA A 162 -7.17 3.11 -5.60
CA ALA A 162 -6.99 2.01 -4.67
C ALA A 162 -5.96 2.36 -3.60
N HIS A 163 -6.23 1.93 -2.37
CA HIS A 163 -5.35 1.96 -1.22
C HIS A 163 -5.01 0.52 -0.85
N ILE A 164 -3.73 0.21 -0.83
CA ILE A 164 -3.22 -1.13 -0.58
C ILE A 164 -2.35 -1.09 0.65
N ARG A 165 -2.63 -1.97 1.61
CA ARG A 165 -1.80 -2.19 2.78
C ARG A 165 -1.16 -3.57 2.67
N TYR A 166 0.12 -3.62 2.94
CA TYR A 166 0.92 -4.82 2.88
C TYR A 166 1.66 -5.02 4.19
N CYS A 167 1.49 -6.19 4.80
CA CYS A 167 2.20 -6.56 6.00
C CYS A 167 3.57 -7.14 5.64
N TYR A 168 4.62 -6.32 5.81
CA TYR A 168 6.00 -6.70 5.51
C TYR A 168 6.61 -7.43 6.72
N PRO A 169 7.03 -8.70 6.58
CA PRO A 169 7.67 -9.43 7.67
C PRO A 169 9.07 -8.85 7.94
N LEU A 170 9.36 -8.57 9.21
CA LEU A 170 10.69 -8.14 9.63
C LEU A 170 11.67 -9.30 9.57
N MET A 171 12.78 -9.12 8.85
CA MET A 171 13.77 -10.17 8.63
C MET A 171 14.90 -10.18 9.67
N VAL A 172 15.18 -9.05 10.32
CA VAL A 172 16.28 -8.91 11.26
C VAL A 172 15.83 -9.38 12.64
N PRO A 173 16.44 -10.45 13.20
CA PRO A 173 16.12 -10.92 14.55
C PRO A 173 16.39 -9.81 15.57
N PHE A 174 15.70 -9.84 16.70
CA PHE A 174 15.69 -8.83 17.77
C PHE A 174 14.98 -7.50 17.40
N VAL A 175 15.07 -7.04 16.16
CA VAL A 175 14.37 -5.81 15.71
C VAL A 175 12.86 -6.04 15.67
N ASN A 176 12.42 -7.22 15.21
CA ASN A 176 10.99 -7.57 15.18
C ASN A 176 10.37 -7.55 16.57
N THR A 177 11.03 -8.16 17.56
CA THR A 177 10.54 -8.18 18.95
C THR A 177 10.49 -6.78 19.55
N ALA A 178 11.48 -5.94 19.26
CA ALA A 178 11.50 -4.57 19.72
C ALA A 178 10.34 -3.75 19.10
N VAL A 179 10.11 -3.89 17.79
CA VAL A 179 9.01 -3.22 17.07
C VAL A 179 7.65 -3.73 17.58
N GLU A 180 7.47 -5.03 17.68
CA GLU A 180 6.24 -5.64 18.20
C GLU A 180 5.91 -5.10 19.60
N THR A 181 6.88 -5.13 20.53
CA THR A 181 6.69 -4.65 21.90
C THR A 181 6.34 -3.16 21.95
N LEU A 182 6.97 -2.32 21.12
CA LEU A 182 6.68 -0.89 21.05
C LEU A 182 5.31 -0.60 20.45
N MET A 183 4.95 -1.30 19.36
CA MET A 183 3.73 -1.03 18.60
C MET A 183 2.48 -1.68 19.20
N THR A 184 2.62 -2.78 19.94
CA THR A 184 1.50 -3.39 20.65
C THR A 184 1.31 -2.83 22.07
N GLY A 185 2.32 -2.17 22.63
CA GLY A 185 2.31 -1.57 23.97
C GLY A 185 1.94 -0.07 23.94
N PRO A 186 2.95 0.84 23.97
CA PRO A 186 2.71 2.27 24.11
C PRO A 186 2.07 2.93 22.87
N PHE A 187 2.31 2.41 21.68
CA PHE A 187 1.78 2.94 20.41
C PHE A 187 0.62 2.06 19.93
N LYS A 188 -0.62 2.50 20.15
CA LYS A 188 -1.80 1.74 19.71
C LYS A 188 -1.89 1.72 18.19
N PRO A 189 -2.06 0.54 17.56
CA PRO A 189 -2.27 0.42 16.13
C PRO A 189 -3.52 1.17 15.67
N ALA A 190 -3.49 1.72 14.45
CA ALA A 190 -4.59 2.50 13.89
C ALA A 190 -5.81 1.62 13.53
N SER A 191 -5.59 0.34 13.24
CA SER A 191 -6.64 -0.61 12.89
C SER A 191 -6.39 -2.00 13.46
N ALA A 192 -7.44 -2.83 13.51
CA ALA A 192 -7.31 -4.24 13.91
C ALA A 192 -6.38 -5.03 12.96
N TRP A 193 -6.37 -4.69 11.67
CA TRP A 193 -5.48 -5.29 10.70
C TRP A 193 -4.01 -4.93 10.98
N ASP A 194 -3.72 -3.66 11.31
CA ASP A 194 -2.38 -3.23 11.68
C ASP A 194 -1.91 -3.94 12.96
N ALA A 195 -2.81 -4.09 13.95
CA ALA A 195 -2.52 -4.84 15.17
C ALA A 195 -2.15 -6.30 14.88
N ALA A 196 -2.90 -6.96 13.99
CA ALA A 196 -2.62 -8.33 13.58
C ALA A 196 -1.28 -8.44 12.83
N CYS A 197 -0.94 -7.45 12.00
CA CYS A 197 0.34 -7.39 11.29
C CYS A 197 1.52 -7.24 12.27
N TYR A 198 1.44 -6.32 13.24
CA TYR A 198 2.48 -6.20 14.27
C TYR A 198 2.61 -7.47 15.12
N GLY A 199 1.47 -8.08 15.51
CA GLY A 199 1.46 -9.33 16.28
C GLY A 199 2.01 -10.54 15.51
N SER A 200 2.09 -10.47 14.18
CA SER A 200 2.77 -11.48 13.36
C SER A 200 4.26 -11.18 13.11
N GLY A 201 4.82 -10.16 13.75
CA GLY A 201 6.20 -9.74 13.57
C GLY A 201 6.45 -8.96 12.27
N GLY A 202 5.41 -8.34 11.72
CA GLY A 202 5.49 -7.50 10.53
C GLY A 202 5.35 -6.02 10.81
N ILE A 203 5.54 -5.20 9.77
CA ILE A 203 5.24 -3.77 9.74
C ILE A 203 4.23 -3.51 8.63
N PRO A 204 3.08 -2.85 8.93
CA PRO A 204 2.14 -2.42 7.89
C PRO A 204 2.75 -1.29 7.07
N ILE A 205 2.86 -1.48 5.79
CA ILE A 205 3.23 -0.46 4.81
C ILE A 205 2.06 -0.24 3.87
N ALA A 206 1.84 0.98 3.42
CA ALA A 206 0.70 1.33 2.61
C ALA A 206 1.10 2.13 1.37
N ALA A 207 0.38 1.90 0.28
CA ALA A 207 0.52 2.65 -0.96
C ALA A 207 -0.86 3.01 -1.50
N THR A 208 -0.95 4.15 -2.15
CA THR A 208 -2.19 4.59 -2.81
C THR A 208 -1.86 5.02 -4.22
N ALA A 209 -2.61 4.52 -5.19
CA ALA A 209 -2.50 4.96 -6.57
C ALA A 209 -3.87 5.37 -7.09
N THR A 210 -3.86 6.32 -8.04
CA THR A 210 -5.06 6.81 -8.71
C THR A 210 -4.76 6.87 -10.20
N ASP A 211 -5.65 6.34 -11.01
CA ASP A 211 -5.56 6.42 -12.46
C ASP A 211 -6.96 6.63 -13.05
N LEU A 212 -7.02 7.18 -14.26
CA LEU A 212 -8.26 7.40 -14.98
C LEU A 212 -8.67 6.08 -15.65
N MET A 213 -9.97 5.74 -15.54
CA MET A 213 -10.52 4.59 -16.25
C MET A 213 -10.29 4.72 -17.76
N GLN A 214 -9.71 3.69 -18.35
CA GLN A 214 -9.48 3.57 -19.79
C GLN A 214 -10.56 2.73 -20.49
N SER A 215 -11.38 2.05 -19.71
CA SER A 215 -12.55 1.28 -20.13
C SER A 215 -13.77 1.68 -19.31
N ALA A 216 -14.98 1.35 -19.76
CA ALA A 216 -16.18 1.53 -18.94
C ALA A 216 -16.08 0.66 -17.68
N LEU A 217 -16.39 1.24 -16.53
CA LEU A 217 -16.29 0.52 -15.26
C LEU A 217 -17.52 -0.36 -15.04
N TYR A 218 -17.29 -1.60 -14.67
CA TYR A 218 -18.34 -2.55 -14.31
C TYR A 218 -18.43 -2.70 -12.80
N PRO A 219 -19.49 -2.19 -12.13
CA PRO A 219 -19.60 -2.24 -10.68
C PRO A 219 -19.49 -3.66 -10.09
N GLN A 220 -19.95 -4.69 -10.81
CA GLN A 220 -19.85 -6.09 -10.39
C GLN A 220 -18.41 -6.61 -10.34
N GLU A 221 -17.48 -6.02 -11.12
CA GLU A 221 -16.07 -6.43 -11.16
C GLU A 221 -15.24 -5.90 -9.98
N LEU A 222 -15.78 -4.94 -9.22
CA LEU A 222 -15.11 -4.40 -8.03
C LEU A 222 -15.06 -5.41 -6.87
N GLY A 223 -15.90 -6.43 -6.89
CA GLY A 223 -15.90 -7.53 -5.92
C GLY A 223 -16.02 -7.05 -4.46
N ASN A 224 -15.38 -7.78 -3.56
CA ASN A 224 -15.41 -7.50 -2.12
C ASN A 224 -14.60 -6.26 -1.69
N ALA A 225 -13.80 -5.70 -2.60
CA ALA A 225 -13.06 -4.45 -2.36
C ALA A 225 -13.87 -3.22 -2.79
N ALA A 226 -15.13 -3.41 -3.25
CA ALA A 226 -16.04 -2.30 -3.53
C ALA A 226 -16.12 -1.38 -2.30
N PRO A 227 -16.07 -0.05 -2.48
CA PRO A 227 -15.94 0.90 -1.39
C PRO A 227 -17.11 0.75 -0.42
N ALA A 228 -16.83 0.20 0.75
CA ALA A 228 -17.64 0.43 1.92
C ALA A 228 -17.36 1.87 2.33
N ASN A 229 -18.40 2.65 2.56
CA ASN A 229 -18.42 4.06 2.97
C ASN A 229 -17.03 4.57 3.46
N PRO A 230 -16.35 5.48 2.77
CA PRO A 230 -14.95 5.78 3.05
C PRO A 230 -14.81 6.33 4.46
N THR A 231 -14.22 5.54 5.35
CA THR A 231 -13.54 6.12 6.51
C THR A 231 -12.22 6.65 5.96
N PRO A 232 -12.00 7.98 5.87
CA PRO A 232 -10.73 8.51 5.37
C PRO A 232 -9.61 7.91 6.21
N PRO A 233 -8.49 7.47 5.60
CA PRO A 233 -7.33 7.06 6.38
C PRO A 233 -6.93 8.21 7.29
N ALA A 234 -6.68 7.93 8.56
CA ALA A 234 -6.22 8.91 9.53
C ALA A 234 -4.96 9.60 8.97
N GLY A 235 -5.06 10.91 8.68
CA GLY A 235 -3.97 11.69 8.07
C GLY A 235 -4.13 12.00 6.58
N ALA A 236 -5.20 11.56 5.91
CA ALA A 236 -5.47 12.06 4.56
C ALA A 236 -5.83 13.55 4.63
N PRO A 237 -5.19 14.43 3.83
CA PRO A 237 -5.59 15.83 3.75
C PRO A 237 -7.05 15.88 3.29
N THR A 238 -7.90 16.54 4.09
CA THR A 238 -9.28 16.82 3.70
C THR A 238 -9.26 17.59 2.38
N PRO A 239 -10.00 17.13 1.35
CA PRO A 239 -10.13 17.93 0.13
C PRO A 239 -10.69 19.29 0.50
N PRO A 240 -10.18 20.38 -0.11
CA PRO A 240 -10.67 21.73 0.18
C PRO A 240 -12.18 21.79 -0.10
N ASN A 241 -12.94 22.19 0.91
CA ASN A 241 -14.41 22.32 0.89
C ASN A 241 -14.89 23.53 0.04
N ASN A 242 -14.08 23.97 -0.92
CA ASN A 242 -14.49 25.07 -1.81
C ASN A 242 -14.60 24.55 -3.24
N PRO A 243 -15.80 24.52 -3.81
CA PRO A 243 -15.91 24.54 -5.25
C PRO A 243 -15.26 25.85 -5.74
N PRO A 244 -14.46 25.83 -6.82
CA PRO A 244 -13.95 27.06 -7.41
C PRO A 244 -15.15 27.95 -7.73
N GLY A 245 -15.21 29.08 -7.03
CA GLY A 245 -16.28 30.07 -7.23
C GLY A 245 -16.36 30.45 -8.69
N GLY A 246 -17.51 30.19 -9.29
CA GLY A 246 -17.84 30.68 -10.61
C GLY A 246 -17.83 32.19 -10.58
N GLY A 247 -16.70 32.79 -10.95
CA GLY A 247 -16.62 34.20 -11.27
C GLY A 247 -17.44 34.46 -12.54
N THR A 248 -18.67 34.93 -12.39
CA THR A 248 -19.42 35.56 -13.44
C THR A 248 -18.78 36.91 -13.75
N THR A 249 -17.76 36.94 -14.60
CA THR A 249 -17.41 38.18 -15.30
C THR A 249 -18.32 38.32 -16.50
N GLY A 250 -19.37 39.10 -16.33
CA GLY A 250 -20.17 39.59 -17.43
C GLY A 250 -19.29 40.43 -18.35
N CYS A 251 -19.16 40.03 -19.61
CA CYS A 251 -18.76 40.90 -20.70
C CYS A 251 -19.99 41.63 -21.16
N GLY A 252 -20.15 42.85 -20.65
CA GLY A 252 -21.01 43.85 -21.27
C GLY A 252 -20.18 44.68 -22.24
N GLY A 253 -20.71 44.91 -23.44
CA GLY A 253 -20.13 45.76 -24.47
C GLY A 253 -20.57 45.31 -25.85
#